data_be818f5a73b5fa8daf8ba2b93e8d68d5
#
_entry.id   be818f5a73b5fa8daf8ba2b93e8d68d5
#
_cell.length_a   1.000
_cell.length_b   1.000
_cell.length_c   1.000
_cell.angle_alpha   90.00
_cell.angle_beta   90.00
_cell.angle_gamma   90.00
#
_symmetry.space_group_name_H-M   'P 1'
#
loop_
_entity.id
_entity.type
_entity.pdbx_description
1 polymer ?
#
loop_
_entity_poly.entity_id
_entity_poly.type
_entity_poly.pdbx_seq_one_letter_code
_entity_poly.pdbx_strand_id
1 'polypeptide(L)'
;MSVFDPTPCELGEGALWHPERGQLFWFDILGKKLLTREGGATRHWDFAEHVSAAGWLSRDALLIASETRLFRFDLETGTDQTVAPLEADNAATRSNDGRADPQGGFWIGTMGKKAEPGAGGIWRYFRGELRRLFGPLTIPNAISFTPEGREARFADTAEQKVWRVALDGAGWPKGEPEIFLDLAPEGLNPDGAVIDAGGIFWGAQWGAGRVAAYAPDGSFLRAIDFPSPHCSCPAFGGPEMSTLFCTTAREGLDDAALAAYPLAGQTFQAPSGTRGQTENKVIP
;
A
#
# COMPACT_ATOMS: atom_id res chain seq x y z
N MET A 1 15.57 9.00 -11.29
CA MET A 1 15.29 7.74 -10.58
C MET A 1 16.59 7.14 -10.08
N SER A 2 16.60 6.59 -8.87
CA SER A 2 17.73 5.90 -8.25
C SER A 2 17.23 4.83 -7.27
N VAL A 3 18.10 3.89 -6.90
CA VAL A 3 17.82 2.97 -5.81
C VAL A 3 17.82 3.76 -4.51
N PHE A 4 16.75 3.62 -3.71
CA PHE A 4 16.65 4.15 -2.37
C PHE A 4 17.24 3.16 -1.36
N ASP A 5 16.82 1.90 -1.45
CA ASP A 5 17.35 0.81 -0.63
C ASP A 5 17.63 -0.44 -1.49
N PRO A 6 18.85 -1.02 -1.39
CA PRO A 6 19.26 -2.14 -2.22
C PRO A 6 18.83 -3.51 -1.70
N THR A 7 18.16 -3.59 -0.54
CA THR A 7 17.69 -4.87 0.02
C THR A 7 16.61 -5.46 -0.86
N PRO A 8 16.82 -6.64 -1.46
CA PRO A 8 15.82 -7.25 -2.30
C PRO A 8 14.72 -7.88 -1.43
N CYS A 9 13.49 -7.43 -1.62
CA CYS A 9 12.30 -8.02 -1.03
C CYS A 9 11.71 -9.08 -1.96
N GLU A 10 11.22 -10.16 -1.39
CA GLU A 10 10.45 -11.14 -2.16
C GLU A 10 9.14 -10.52 -2.63
N LEU A 11 8.42 -9.84 -1.71
CA LEU A 11 7.23 -9.06 -2.03
C LEU A 11 7.32 -7.71 -1.28
N GLY A 12 8.07 -6.77 -1.86
CA GLY A 12 8.19 -5.41 -1.32
C GLY A 12 6.86 -4.68 -1.48
N GLU A 13 6.29 -4.14 -0.40
CA GLU A 13 4.93 -3.59 -0.36
C GLU A 13 4.73 -2.55 0.75
N GLY A 14 3.51 -1.99 0.84
CA GLY A 14 3.03 -1.20 1.96
C GLY A 14 3.89 0.02 2.29
N ALA A 15 4.41 0.70 1.26
CA ALA A 15 5.26 1.89 1.42
C ALA A 15 4.54 3.01 2.17
N LEU A 16 5.15 3.49 3.27
CA LEU A 16 4.62 4.50 4.17
C LEU A 16 5.70 5.54 4.50
N TRP A 17 5.50 6.80 4.15
CA TRP A 17 6.34 7.90 4.64
C TRP A 17 5.85 8.40 5.99
N HIS A 18 6.62 8.11 7.06
CA HIS A 18 6.27 8.55 8.41
C HIS A 18 6.57 10.05 8.60
N PRO A 19 5.56 10.92 8.76
CA PRO A 19 5.75 12.37 8.68
C PRO A 19 6.57 12.94 9.84
N GLU A 20 6.42 12.41 11.05
CA GLU A 20 7.16 12.89 12.24
C GLU A 20 8.61 12.38 12.30
N ARG A 21 8.91 11.27 11.61
CA ARG A 21 10.29 10.72 11.53
C ARG A 21 11.02 11.21 10.29
N GLY A 22 10.29 11.64 9.25
CA GLY A 22 10.87 11.94 7.94
C GLY A 22 11.52 10.70 7.32
N GLN A 23 10.88 9.53 7.44
CA GLN A 23 11.47 8.23 7.19
C GLN A 23 10.49 7.34 6.44
N LEU A 24 10.97 6.61 5.43
CA LEU A 24 10.18 5.61 4.72
C LEU A 24 10.21 4.28 5.46
N PHE A 25 9.04 3.68 5.62
CA PHE A 25 8.85 2.29 6.02
C PHE A 25 8.22 1.51 4.87
N TRP A 26 8.53 0.24 4.74
CA TRP A 26 7.92 -0.68 3.78
C TRP A 26 7.98 -2.11 4.31
N PHE A 27 7.25 -3.01 3.69
CA PHE A 27 7.19 -4.40 4.07
C PHE A 27 7.83 -5.30 3.01
N ASP A 28 8.42 -6.40 3.43
CA ASP A 28 8.55 -7.60 2.62
C ASP A 28 7.50 -8.60 3.14
N ILE A 29 6.35 -8.68 2.46
CA ILE A 29 5.22 -9.48 2.95
C ILE A 29 5.64 -10.95 3.07
N LEU A 30 6.21 -11.54 2.01
CA LEU A 30 6.62 -12.94 2.00
C LEU A 30 7.85 -13.18 2.86
N GLY A 31 8.73 -12.20 2.99
CA GLY A 31 9.85 -12.21 3.93
C GLY A 31 9.44 -11.95 5.37
N LYS A 32 8.18 -11.57 5.63
CA LYS A 32 7.62 -11.29 6.97
C LYS A 32 8.40 -10.22 7.70
N LYS A 33 8.71 -9.11 7.04
CA LYS A 33 9.54 -8.03 7.57
C LYS A 33 8.88 -6.68 7.41
N LEU A 34 9.09 -5.82 8.41
CA LEU A 34 9.01 -4.37 8.26
C LEU A 34 10.43 -3.86 8.06
N LEU A 35 10.64 -2.98 7.09
CA LEU A 35 11.93 -2.39 6.79
C LEU A 35 11.86 -0.87 6.85
N THR A 36 13.00 -0.26 7.12
CA THR A 36 13.22 1.18 7.01
C THR A 36 14.69 1.46 6.74
N ARG A 37 15.02 2.72 6.43
CA ARG A 37 16.40 3.15 6.29
C ARG A 37 16.74 4.16 7.36
N GLU A 38 17.78 3.88 8.15
CA GLU A 38 18.24 4.72 9.25
C GLU A 38 19.76 4.86 9.21
N GLY A 39 20.27 6.08 9.32
CA GLY A 39 21.71 6.33 9.28
C GLY A 39 22.42 5.85 8.00
N GLY A 40 21.70 5.70 6.89
CA GLY A 40 22.24 5.20 5.62
C GLY A 40 22.25 3.67 5.47
N ALA A 41 21.83 2.92 6.50
CA ALA A 41 21.71 1.46 6.49
C ALA A 41 20.25 1.03 6.56
N THR A 42 19.96 -0.17 6.02
CA THR A 42 18.66 -0.81 6.18
C THR A 42 18.53 -1.36 7.59
N ARG A 43 17.44 -1.04 8.26
CA ARG A 43 16.99 -1.65 9.51
C ARG A 43 15.71 -2.44 9.24
N HIS A 44 15.54 -3.59 9.89
CA HIS A 44 14.32 -4.39 9.77
C HIS A 44 13.92 -5.02 11.12
N TRP A 45 12.64 -5.44 11.16
CA TRP A 45 12.06 -6.24 12.22
C TRP A 45 11.39 -7.46 11.57
N ASP A 46 11.62 -8.64 12.16
CA ASP A 46 11.07 -9.92 11.70
C ASP A 46 9.80 -10.25 12.48
N PHE A 47 8.82 -10.84 11.79
CA PHE A 47 7.55 -11.26 12.36
C PHE A 47 7.31 -12.75 12.14
N ALA A 48 6.49 -13.38 13.00
CA ALA A 48 6.14 -14.79 12.88
C ALA A 48 5.16 -15.06 11.72
N GLU A 49 4.34 -14.08 11.37
CA GLU A 49 3.31 -14.13 10.31
C GLU A 49 3.52 -13.03 9.26
N HIS A 50 2.81 -13.10 8.13
CA HIS A 50 2.88 -12.04 7.13
C HIS A 50 2.36 -10.72 7.71
N VAL A 51 3.07 -9.64 7.43
CA VAL A 51 2.71 -8.25 7.70
C VAL A 51 2.77 -7.49 6.39
N SER A 52 1.85 -6.56 6.13
CA SER A 52 1.71 -6.01 4.78
C SER A 52 1.55 -4.51 4.68
N ALA A 53 0.93 -3.87 5.64
CA ALA A 53 0.63 -2.46 5.60
C ALA A 53 0.61 -1.86 7.01
N ALA A 54 0.84 -0.55 7.12
CA ALA A 54 0.78 0.18 8.37
C ALA A 54 0.16 1.56 8.22
N GLY A 55 -0.36 2.08 9.33
CA GLY A 55 -0.62 3.50 9.55
C GLY A 55 0.13 3.99 10.77
N TRP A 56 0.61 5.24 10.77
CA TRP A 56 1.32 5.77 11.92
C TRP A 56 0.37 6.22 13.04
N LEU A 57 0.75 5.93 14.29
CA LEU A 57 0.01 6.27 15.51
C LEU A 57 0.68 7.42 16.26
N SER A 58 1.99 7.41 16.32
CA SER A 58 2.83 8.44 16.92
C SER A 58 4.22 8.33 16.32
N ARG A 59 5.13 9.22 16.73
CA ARG A 59 6.53 9.18 16.28
C ARG A 59 7.16 7.78 16.37
N ASP A 60 6.86 7.02 17.40
CA ASP A 60 7.52 5.75 17.69
C ASP A 60 6.58 4.56 17.66
N ALA A 61 5.36 4.73 17.11
CA ALA A 61 4.38 3.65 17.04
C ALA A 61 3.63 3.60 15.70
N LEU A 62 3.49 2.39 15.17
CA LEU A 62 2.67 2.06 14.00
C LEU A 62 1.49 1.18 14.41
N LEU A 63 0.36 1.29 13.69
CA LEU A 63 -0.64 0.24 13.60
C LEU A 63 -0.26 -0.63 12.40
N ILE A 64 0.03 -1.89 12.61
CA ILE A 64 0.43 -2.84 11.56
C ILE A 64 -0.68 -3.86 11.35
N ALA A 65 -0.95 -4.19 10.08
CA ALA A 65 -1.82 -5.29 9.71
C ALA A 65 -1.00 -6.56 9.43
N SER A 66 -1.44 -7.67 10.01
CA SER A 66 -0.91 -9.00 9.76
C SER A 66 -1.97 -9.97 9.22
N GLU A 67 -1.63 -11.25 9.11
CA GLU A 67 -2.57 -12.29 8.68
C GLU A 67 -3.79 -12.39 9.59
N THR A 68 -3.59 -12.19 10.91
CA THR A 68 -4.61 -12.53 11.92
C THR A 68 -5.07 -11.35 12.75
N ARG A 69 -4.37 -10.21 12.68
CA ARG A 69 -4.66 -9.08 13.59
C ARG A 69 -4.17 -7.73 13.08
N LEU A 70 -4.75 -6.69 13.64
CA LEU A 70 -4.16 -5.36 13.70
C LEU A 70 -3.46 -5.23 15.06
N PHE A 71 -2.23 -4.71 15.08
CA PHE A 71 -1.49 -4.52 16.32
C PHE A 71 -0.71 -3.21 16.32
N ARG A 72 -0.61 -2.60 17.51
CA ARG A 72 0.30 -1.49 17.77
C ARG A 72 1.71 -2.06 17.87
N PHE A 73 2.63 -1.50 17.13
CA PHE A 73 4.04 -1.86 17.12
C PHE A 73 4.89 -0.69 17.57
N ASP A 74 5.78 -0.90 18.52
CA ASP A 74 6.72 0.10 19.01
C ASP A 74 8.06 -0.03 18.27
N LEU A 75 8.43 1.02 17.55
CA LEU A 75 9.61 1.05 16.68
C LEU A 75 10.95 1.02 17.44
N GLU A 76 10.96 1.48 18.70
CA GLU A 76 12.18 1.53 19.52
C GLU A 76 12.43 0.19 20.24
N THR A 77 11.38 -0.36 20.85
CA THR A 77 11.49 -1.58 21.66
C THR A 77 11.25 -2.86 20.85
N GLY A 78 10.59 -2.77 19.70
CA GLY A 78 10.16 -3.93 18.90
C GLY A 78 9.01 -4.72 19.55
N THR A 79 8.36 -4.17 20.57
CA THR A 79 7.21 -4.83 21.23
C THR A 79 5.92 -4.56 20.48
N ASP A 80 4.99 -5.51 20.54
CA ASP A 80 3.67 -5.38 19.94
C ASP A 80 2.53 -5.59 20.94
N GLN A 81 1.37 -5.01 20.61
CA GLN A 81 0.13 -5.19 21.36
C GLN A 81 -1.03 -5.33 20.37
N THR A 82 -1.76 -6.44 20.45
CA THR A 82 -2.95 -6.65 19.63
C THR A 82 -4.00 -5.57 19.89
N VAL A 83 -4.54 -5.02 18.80
CA VAL A 83 -5.61 -3.99 18.82
C VAL A 83 -6.94 -4.59 18.42
N ALA A 84 -6.98 -5.36 17.32
CA ALA A 84 -8.20 -6.04 16.84
C ALA A 84 -7.86 -7.32 16.08
N PRO A 85 -8.66 -8.39 16.15
CA PRO A 85 -8.53 -9.52 15.27
C PRO A 85 -8.90 -9.12 13.83
N LEU A 86 -8.17 -9.64 12.84
CA LEU A 86 -8.45 -9.49 11.41
C LEU A 86 -8.47 -10.89 10.79
N GLU A 87 -9.67 -11.40 10.47
CA GLU A 87 -9.87 -12.75 9.90
C GLU A 87 -9.08 -13.86 10.63
N ALA A 88 -8.92 -13.75 11.96
CA ALA A 88 -8.05 -14.62 12.77
C ALA A 88 -8.47 -16.11 12.74
N ASP A 89 -9.67 -16.41 12.33
CA ASP A 89 -10.25 -17.75 12.16
C ASP A 89 -10.11 -18.29 10.73
N ASN A 90 -9.55 -17.49 9.81
CA ASN A 90 -9.37 -17.85 8.41
C ASN A 90 -7.88 -18.00 8.04
N ALA A 91 -7.33 -19.18 8.19
CA ALA A 91 -5.93 -19.48 7.87
C ALA A 91 -5.58 -19.38 6.37
N ALA A 92 -6.58 -19.28 5.48
CA ALA A 92 -6.37 -19.19 4.04
C ALA A 92 -6.04 -17.77 3.57
N THR A 93 -6.38 -16.74 4.35
CA THR A 93 -6.17 -15.34 3.98
C THR A 93 -4.96 -14.71 4.68
N ARG A 94 -4.53 -13.58 4.16
CA ARG A 94 -3.57 -12.63 4.73
C ARG A 94 -3.98 -11.20 4.45
N SER A 95 -3.44 -10.26 5.20
CA SER A 95 -3.54 -8.83 4.84
C SER A 95 -2.75 -8.52 3.55
N ASN A 96 -3.16 -7.49 2.83
CA ASN A 96 -2.53 -6.98 1.61
C ASN A 96 -2.34 -5.46 1.72
N ASP A 97 -2.79 -4.68 0.73
CA ASP A 97 -2.68 -3.21 0.75
C ASP A 97 -3.54 -2.58 1.85
N GLY A 98 -3.08 -1.48 2.40
CA GLY A 98 -3.82 -0.73 3.42
C GLY A 98 -3.27 0.67 3.65
N ARG A 99 -4.15 1.58 4.08
CA ARG A 99 -3.81 3.00 4.31
C ARG A 99 -4.72 3.65 5.33
N ALA A 100 -4.16 4.61 6.08
CA ALA A 100 -4.94 5.45 6.98
C ALA A 100 -5.79 6.45 6.19
N ASP A 101 -7.06 6.60 6.58
CA ASP A 101 -7.96 7.58 5.98
C ASP A 101 -7.86 8.97 6.67
N PRO A 102 -8.31 10.04 6.01
CA PRO A 102 -8.26 11.41 6.57
C PRO A 102 -9.06 11.60 7.86
N GLN A 103 -9.99 10.70 8.20
CA GLN A 103 -10.78 10.74 9.42
C GLN A 103 -10.12 9.97 10.58
N GLY A 104 -8.96 9.33 10.32
CA GLY A 104 -8.19 8.60 11.30
C GLY A 104 -8.51 7.11 11.39
N GLY A 105 -9.30 6.58 10.47
CA GLY A 105 -9.48 5.14 10.31
C GLY A 105 -8.31 4.50 9.57
N PHE A 106 -8.22 3.17 9.61
CA PHE A 106 -7.27 2.39 8.85
C PHE A 106 -8.00 1.39 7.96
N TRP A 107 -7.89 1.57 6.65
CA TRP A 107 -8.42 0.63 5.68
C TRP A 107 -7.38 -0.44 5.38
N ILE A 108 -7.82 -1.69 5.29
CA ILE A 108 -6.97 -2.83 5.04
C ILE A 108 -7.66 -3.86 4.16
N GLY A 109 -6.99 -4.28 3.11
CA GLY A 109 -7.37 -5.39 2.25
C GLY A 109 -6.94 -6.72 2.83
N THR A 110 -7.78 -7.76 2.70
CA THR A 110 -7.41 -9.15 2.91
C THR A 110 -7.57 -9.91 1.60
N MET A 111 -6.72 -10.92 1.37
CA MET A 111 -6.74 -11.76 0.18
C MET A 111 -6.40 -13.21 0.52
N GLY A 112 -6.81 -14.12 -0.34
CA GLY A 112 -6.33 -15.50 -0.26
C GLY A 112 -4.81 -15.58 -0.48
N LYS A 113 -4.10 -16.37 0.33
CA LYS A 113 -2.63 -16.53 0.25
C LYS A 113 -2.14 -17.05 -1.12
N LYS A 114 -3.02 -17.64 -1.91
CA LYS A 114 -2.78 -18.11 -3.28
C LYS A 114 -3.62 -17.34 -4.29
N ALA A 115 -4.10 -16.15 -3.93
CA ALA A 115 -5.00 -15.33 -4.72
C ALA A 115 -6.28 -16.08 -5.13
N GLU A 116 -6.86 -16.87 -4.22
CA GLU A 116 -8.12 -17.57 -4.46
C GLU A 116 -9.23 -16.56 -4.78
N PRO A 117 -10.00 -16.77 -5.86
CA PRO A 117 -11.01 -15.85 -6.30
C PRO A 117 -12.04 -15.52 -5.21
N GLY A 118 -12.23 -14.22 -4.94
CA GLY A 118 -13.23 -13.73 -3.99
C GLY A 118 -12.96 -14.08 -2.52
N ALA A 119 -11.78 -14.56 -2.16
CA ALA A 119 -11.47 -14.99 -0.79
C ALA A 119 -11.32 -13.83 0.19
N GLY A 120 -11.06 -12.63 -0.30
CA GLY A 120 -10.75 -11.46 0.52
C GLY A 120 -11.83 -10.38 0.55
N GLY A 121 -11.46 -9.24 1.08
CA GLY A 121 -12.30 -8.05 1.16
C GLY A 121 -11.53 -6.85 1.70
N ILE A 122 -12.22 -5.72 1.81
CA ILE A 122 -11.67 -4.51 2.43
C ILE A 122 -12.37 -4.26 3.75
N TRP A 123 -11.58 -4.02 4.79
CA TRP A 123 -11.98 -3.73 6.15
C TRP A 123 -11.57 -2.31 6.52
N ARG A 124 -12.26 -1.71 7.48
CA ARG A 124 -11.88 -0.45 8.11
C ARG A 124 -11.88 -0.61 9.61
N TYR A 125 -10.74 -0.30 10.22
CA TYR A 125 -10.63 -0.13 11.68
C TYR A 125 -10.78 1.36 12.02
N PHE A 126 -11.66 1.68 12.95
CA PHE A 126 -11.87 3.04 13.44
C PHE A 126 -12.42 3.04 14.87
N ARG A 127 -11.68 3.63 15.80
CA ARG A 127 -12.08 3.81 17.21
C ARG A 127 -12.56 2.51 17.88
N GLY A 128 -11.76 1.47 17.77
CA GLY A 128 -12.05 0.17 18.38
C GLY A 128 -13.01 -0.74 17.59
N GLU A 129 -13.61 -0.26 16.51
CA GLU A 129 -14.46 -1.05 15.63
C GLU A 129 -13.70 -1.48 14.37
N LEU A 130 -13.70 -2.78 14.04
CA LEU A 130 -13.28 -3.30 12.75
C LEU A 130 -14.53 -3.74 11.96
N ARG A 131 -14.76 -3.12 10.81
CA ARG A 131 -15.92 -3.40 9.95
C ARG A 131 -15.49 -3.73 8.53
N ARG A 132 -16.09 -4.78 7.96
CA ARG A 132 -15.94 -5.07 6.53
C ARG A 132 -16.71 -4.05 5.70
N LEU A 133 -16.02 -3.44 4.72
CA LEU A 133 -16.60 -2.45 3.83
C LEU A 133 -17.03 -3.06 2.50
N PHE A 134 -16.14 -3.86 1.88
CA PHE A 134 -16.34 -4.42 0.54
C PHE A 134 -15.90 -5.88 0.48
N GLY A 135 -16.48 -6.61 -0.44
CA GLY A 135 -16.17 -8.00 -0.78
C GLY A 135 -17.41 -8.79 -1.23
N PRO A 136 -17.19 -9.92 -1.91
CA PRO A 136 -15.89 -10.61 -2.07
C PRO A 136 -14.97 -9.90 -3.04
N LEU A 137 -13.65 -9.89 -2.77
CA LEU A 137 -12.58 -9.40 -3.63
C LEU A 137 -11.46 -10.45 -3.72
N THR A 138 -10.70 -10.42 -4.82
CA THR A 138 -9.61 -11.38 -5.03
C THR A 138 -8.28 -10.85 -4.52
N ILE A 139 -7.83 -9.71 -5.02
CA ILE A 139 -6.57 -9.05 -4.64
C ILE A 139 -6.85 -7.56 -4.43
N PRO A 140 -7.41 -7.16 -3.27
CA PRO A 140 -7.68 -5.74 -2.99
C PRO A 140 -6.38 -4.94 -2.88
N ASN A 141 -6.33 -3.83 -3.64
CA ASN A 141 -5.18 -2.96 -3.80
C ASN A 141 -5.60 -1.49 -3.97
N ALA A 142 -4.64 -0.60 -4.20
CA ALA A 142 -4.80 0.81 -4.54
C ALA A 142 -5.59 1.64 -3.51
N ILE A 143 -5.64 1.23 -2.24
CA ILE A 143 -6.35 1.95 -1.20
C ILE A 143 -5.75 3.33 -1.02
N SER A 144 -6.52 4.37 -1.38
CA SER A 144 -6.06 5.77 -1.38
C SER A 144 -7.22 6.74 -1.19
N PHE A 145 -6.93 7.97 -0.74
CA PHE A 145 -7.94 8.96 -0.36
C PHE A 145 -7.65 10.31 -1.01
N THR A 146 -8.72 10.99 -1.46
CA THR A 146 -8.59 12.37 -1.96
C THR A 146 -8.18 13.35 -0.85
N PRO A 147 -7.53 14.48 -1.18
CA PRO A 147 -7.08 15.45 -0.19
C PRO A 147 -8.17 15.97 0.73
N GLU A 148 -9.40 16.10 0.19
CA GLU A 148 -10.57 16.56 0.94
C GLU A 148 -11.16 15.47 1.86
N GLY A 149 -10.68 14.22 1.77
CA GLY A 149 -11.18 13.10 2.54
C GLY A 149 -12.62 12.70 2.23
N ARG A 150 -13.11 13.01 1.02
CA ARG A 150 -14.49 12.78 0.61
C ARG A 150 -14.67 11.60 -0.35
N GLU A 151 -13.56 11.07 -0.86
CA GLU A 151 -13.55 9.94 -1.78
C GLU A 151 -12.41 8.99 -1.40
N ALA A 152 -12.70 7.69 -1.40
CA ALA A 152 -11.70 6.63 -1.39
C ALA A 152 -11.62 5.98 -2.77
N ARG A 153 -10.43 5.45 -3.10
CA ARG A 153 -10.21 4.59 -4.27
C ARG A 153 -9.63 3.27 -3.80
N PHE A 154 -9.97 2.20 -4.49
CA PHE A 154 -9.43 0.86 -4.28
C PHE A 154 -9.53 0.04 -5.56
N ALA A 155 -8.75 -1.00 -5.66
CA ALA A 155 -8.74 -1.92 -6.82
C ALA A 155 -9.01 -3.36 -6.40
N ASP A 156 -9.43 -4.18 -7.35
CA ASP A 156 -9.15 -5.61 -7.38
C ASP A 156 -8.21 -5.87 -8.57
N THR A 157 -6.97 -6.22 -8.27
CA THR A 157 -5.94 -6.46 -9.30
C THR A 157 -6.41 -7.54 -10.30
N ALA A 158 -7.12 -8.57 -9.82
CA ALA A 158 -7.62 -9.66 -10.65
C ALA A 158 -8.68 -9.21 -11.66
N GLU A 159 -9.43 -8.15 -11.34
CA GLU A 159 -10.40 -7.56 -12.27
C GLU A 159 -9.81 -6.45 -13.15
N GLN A 160 -8.57 -6.03 -12.86
CA GLN A 160 -7.89 -4.93 -13.56
C GLN A 160 -8.70 -3.62 -13.53
N LYS A 161 -9.40 -3.38 -12.42
CA LYS A 161 -10.23 -2.19 -12.22
C LYS A 161 -9.87 -1.46 -10.95
N VAL A 162 -10.00 -0.14 -11.01
CA VAL A 162 -9.96 0.74 -9.84
C VAL A 162 -11.35 1.37 -9.67
N TRP A 163 -11.90 1.26 -8.47
CA TRP A 163 -13.17 1.92 -8.10
C TRP A 163 -12.91 3.16 -7.28
N ARG A 164 -13.91 4.05 -7.27
CA ARG A 164 -14.02 5.17 -6.36
C ARG A 164 -15.35 5.07 -5.60
N VAL A 165 -15.35 5.55 -4.37
CA VAL A 165 -16.56 5.60 -3.54
C VAL A 165 -16.55 6.88 -2.71
N ALA A 166 -17.70 7.56 -2.66
CA ALA A 166 -17.88 8.72 -1.80
C ALA A 166 -17.83 8.32 -0.31
N LEU A 167 -17.28 9.20 0.52
CA LEU A 167 -17.23 9.03 1.97
C LEU A 167 -18.12 10.04 2.68
N ASP A 168 -18.69 9.63 3.81
CA ASP A 168 -19.37 10.55 4.74
C ASP A 168 -18.34 11.31 5.61
N GLY A 169 -18.85 12.19 6.48
CA GLY A 169 -17.98 13.01 7.35
C GLY A 169 -17.16 12.21 8.37
N ALA A 170 -17.51 10.96 8.63
CA ALA A 170 -16.80 10.04 9.53
C ALA A 170 -15.89 9.07 8.75
N GLY A 171 -15.85 9.15 7.41
CA GLY A 171 -15.01 8.33 6.54
C GLY A 171 -15.60 6.97 6.18
N TRP A 172 -16.90 6.77 6.40
CA TRP A 172 -17.58 5.56 5.96
C TRP A 172 -18.08 5.69 4.52
N PRO A 173 -18.01 4.62 3.71
CA PRO A 173 -18.54 4.62 2.35
C PRO A 173 -20.01 5.04 2.30
N LYS A 174 -20.34 5.88 1.31
CA LYS A 174 -21.67 6.38 1.04
C LYS A 174 -22.09 6.05 -0.40
N GLY A 175 -23.02 5.12 -0.55
CA GLY A 175 -23.43 4.63 -1.86
C GLY A 175 -22.56 3.47 -2.37
N GLU A 176 -22.82 3.07 -3.61
CA GLU A 176 -22.09 2.01 -4.28
C GLU A 176 -20.81 2.54 -4.93
N PRO A 177 -19.73 1.75 -4.99
CA PRO A 177 -18.53 2.10 -5.73
C PRO A 177 -18.80 2.22 -7.24
N GLU A 178 -18.16 3.20 -7.88
CA GLU A 178 -18.16 3.40 -9.32
C GLU A 178 -16.78 3.11 -9.92
N ILE A 179 -16.72 2.61 -11.15
CA ILE A 179 -15.45 2.41 -11.84
C ILE A 179 -14.78 3.77 -12.08
N PHE A 180 -13.57 3.93 -11.55
CA PHE A 180 -12.70 5.07 -11.81
C PHE A 180 -11.76 4.79 -12.99
N LEU A 181 -11.12 3.61 -13.03
CA LEU A 181 -10.30 3.13 -14.15
C LEU A 181 -10.70 1.70 -14.52
N ASP A 182 -10.87 1.45 -15.79
CA ASP A 182 -10.90 0.10 -16.35
C ASP A 182 -9.59 -0.12 -17.13
N LEU A 183 -8.71 -0.91 -16.56
CA LEU A 183 -7.38 -1.19 -17.10
C LEU A 183 -7.30 -2.54 -17.84
N ALA A 184 -8.41 -3.29 -17.88
CA ALA A 184 -8.49 -4.58 -18.55
C ALA A 184 -8.24 -4.52 -20.06
N PRO A 185 -8.72 -3.49 -20.80
CA PRO A 185 -8.44 -3.39 -22.24
C PRO A 185 -6.94 -3.26 -22.57
N GLU A 186 -6.14 -2.74 -21.63
CA GLU A 186 -4.70 -2.54 -21.77
C GLU A 186 -3.89 -3.68 -21.14
N GLY A 187 -4.56 -4.63 -20.45
CA GLY A 187 -3.91 -5.74 -19.73
C GLY A 187 -3.05 -5.27 -18.55
N LEU A 188 -3.40 -4.14 -17.93
CA LEU A 188 -2.64 -3.56 -16.83
C LEU A 188 -3.23 -3.99 -15.49
N ASN A 189 -2.34 -4.39 -14.58
CA ASN A 189 -2.71 -4.86 -13.25
C ASN A 189 -2.48 -3.74 -12.22
N PRO A 190 -3.54 -3.08 -11.70
CA PRO A 190 -3.39 -2.08 -10.64
C PRO A 190 -2.90 -2.73 -9.36
N ASP A 191 -1.90 -2.11 -8.73
CA ASP A 191 -1.35 -2.52 -7.43
C ASP A 191 -1.52 -1.39 -6.42
N GLY A 192 -0.60 -1.16 -5.49
CA GLY A 192 -0.68 -0.08 -4.52
C GLY A 192 -0.77 1.31 -5.18
N ALA A 193 -1.39 2.26 -4.49
CA ALA A 193 -1.56 3.62 -5.01
C ALA A 193 -1.54 4.69 -3.92
N VAL A 194 -1.26 5.93 -4.36
CA VAL A 194 -1.40 7.17 -3.58
C VAL A 194 -2.09 8.24 -4.41
N ILE A 195 -2.73 9.21 -3.75
CA ILE A 195 -3.26 10.41 -4.41
C ILE A 195 -2.41 11.60 -3.95
N ASP A 196 -1.97 12.45 -4.87
CA ASP A 196 -1.18 13.63 -4.54
C ASP A 196 -2.03 14.79 -4.02
N ALA A 197 -1.39 15.88 -3.60
CA ALA A 197 -2.07 17.06 -3.07
C ALA A 197 -2.95 17.78 -4.12
N GLY A 198 -2.77 17.50 -5.41
CA GLY A 198 -3.60 18.00 -6.51
C GLY A 198 -4.75 17.05 -6.89
N GLY A 199 -4.91 15.92 -6.20
CA GLY A 199 -5.96 14.94 -6.49
C GLY A 199 -5.60 13.95 -7.62
N ILE A 200 -4.36 13.96 -8.11
CA ILE A 200 -3.88 13.03 -9.13
C ILE A 200 -3.64 11.67 -8.48
N PHE A 201 -4.19 10.63 -9.06
CA PHE A 201 -3.99 9.24 -8.65
C PHE A 201 -2.70 8.69 -9.25
N TRP A 202 -1.83 8.13 -8.40
CA TRP A 202 -0.56 7.50 -8.76
C TRP A 202 -0.63 6.03 -8.38
N GLY A 203 -0.85 5.16 -9.36
CA GLY A 203 -0.96 3.72 -9.17
C GLY A 203 0.21 2.96 -9.75
N ALA A 204 0.77 2.05 -8.95
CA ALA A 204 1.71 1.05 -9.45
C ALA A 204 0.98 0.08 -10.39
N GLN A 205 1.68 -0.39 -11.42
CA GLN A 205 1.15 -1.33 -12.40
C GLN A 205 2.04 -2.57 -12.44
N TRP A 206 1.60 -3.61 -11.73
CA TRP A 206 2.29 -4.89 -11.64
C TRP A 206 2.45 -5.54 -13.02
N GLY A 207 3.67 -5.91 -13.35
CA GLY A 207 4.04 -6.44 -14.66
C GLY A 207 4.43 -5.38 -15.69
N ALA A 208 4.09 -4.10 -15.46
CA ALA A 208 4.36 -3.02 -16.40
C ALA A 208 5.58 -2.15 -16.04
N GLY A 209 6.21 -2.37 -14.88
CA GLY A 209 7.47 -1.71 -14.47
C GLY A 209 7.34 -0.21 -14.25
N ARG A 210 6.18 0.30 -13.84
CA ARG A 210 5.93 1.73 -13.72
C ARG A 210 4.92 2.09 -12.63
N VAL A 211 4.95 3.36 -12.22
CA VAL A 211 3.88 4.03 -11.50
C VAL A 211 3.23 5.05 -12.43
N ALA A 212 1.94 4.89 -12.69
CA ALA A 212 1.19 5.70 -13.63
C ALA A 212 0.32 6.74 -12.92
N ALA A 213 0.30 7.96 -13.45
CA ALA A 213 -0.48 9.09 -12.95
C ALA A 213 -1.73 9.29 -13.79
N TYR A 214 -2.89 9.42 -13.12
CA TYR A 214 -4.19 9.67 -13.73
C TYR A 214 -4.85 10.89 -13.09
N ALA A 215 -5.47 11.72 -13.93
CA ALA A 215 -6.24 12.88 -13.46
C ALA A 215 -7.48 12.44 -12.65
N PRO A 216 -8.13 13.36 -11.91
CA PRO A 216 -9.35 13.04 -11.16
C PRO A 216 -10.51 12.48 -12.02
N ASP A 217 -10.52 12.76 -13.32
CA ASP A 217 -11.50 12.21 -14.27
C ASP A 217 -11.12 10.83 -14.83
N GLY A 218 -9.96 10.28 -14.46
CA GLY A 218 -9.45 8.99 -14.94
C GLY A 218 -8.58 9.08 -16.19
N SER A 219 -8.36 10.28 -16.77
CA SER A 219 -7.48 10.42 -17.94
C SER A 219 -6.01 10.18 -17.57
N PHE A 220 -5.29 9.38 -18.37
CA PHE A 220 -3.86 9.14 -18.20
C PHE A 220 -3.07 10.43 -18.45
N LEU A 221 -2.14 10.74 -17.55
CA LEU A 221 -1.27 11.91 -17.65
C LEU A 221 0.15 11.54 -18.04
N ARG A 222 0.78 10.63 -17.31
CA ARG A 222 2.17 10.19 -17.49
C ARG A 222 2.48 8.98 -16.61
N ALA A 223 3.66 8.41 -16.80
CA ALA A 223 4.20 7.39 -15.89
C ALA A 223 5.65 7.69 -15.53
N ILE A 224 6.12 7.07 -14.44
CA ILE A 224 7.53 6.98 -14.05
C ILE A 224 7.90 5.51 -14.11
N ASP A 225 8.86 5.17 -14.98
CA ASP A 225 9.34 3.81 -15.15
C ASP A 225 10.41 3.48 -14.12
N PHE A 226 10.43 2.21 -13.66
CA PHE A 226 11.41 1.65 -12.74
C PHE A 226 12.03 0.37 -13.33
N PRO A 227 13.29 0.05 -12.97
CA PRO A 227 14.01 -1.09 -13.54
C PRO A 227 13.62 -2.43 -12.84
N SER A 228 12.34 -2.65 -12.67
CA SER A 228 11.72 -3.87 -12.14
C SER A 228 10.33 -4.00 -12.75
N PRO A 229 9.92 -5.16 -13.28
CA PRO A 229 8.59 -5.32 -13.86
C PRO A 229 7.49 -5.21 -12.80
N HIS A 230 7.74 -5.65 -11.58
CA HIS A 230 6.77 -5.70 -10.50
C HIS A 230 6.92 -4.48 -9.58
N CYS A 231 6.50 -3.29 -10.05
CA CYS A 231 6.23 -2.14 -9.20
C CYS A 231 4.97 -2.43 -8.37
N SER A 232 5.05 -2.28 -7.05
CA SER A 232 4.00 -2.71 -6.12
C SER A 232 3.34 -1.55 -5.39
N CYS A 233 4.05 -0.78 -4.58
CA CYS A 233 3.42 0.28 -3.77
C CYS A 233 4.20 1.60 -3.83
N PRO A 234 3.58 2.69 -4.32
CA PRO A 234 4.17 4.02 -4.28
C PRO A 234 3.90 4.72 -2.94
N ALA A 235 4.82 5.61 -2.53
CA ALA A 235 4.62 6.57 -1.46
C ALA A 235 5.26 7.90 -1.79
N PHE A 236 4.62 9.01 -1.45
CA PHE A 236 5.27 10.32 -1.46
C PHE A 236 6.04 10.55 -0.17
N GLY A 237 7.17 11.23 -0.27
CA GLY A 237 7.96 11.59 0.89
C GLY A 237 9.06 12.60 0.57
N GLY A 238 10.05 12.69 1.48
CA GLY A 238 11.07 13.72 1.45
C GLY A 238 10.59 15.03 2.10
N PRO A 239 11.51 15.99 2.34
CA PRO A 239 11.19 17.23 3.05
C PRO A 239 10.04 18.04 2.40
N GLU A 240 9.98 18.03 1.08
CA GLU A 240 8.97 18.78 0.30
C GLU A 240 7.81 17.88 -0.17
N MET A 241 7.77 16.59 0.24
CA MET A 241 6.80 15.62 -0.25
C MET A 241 6.80 15.48 -1.78
N SER A 242 7.96 15.71 -2.43
CA SER A 242 8.11 15.71 -3.89
C SER A 242 8.90 14.53 -4.43
N THR A 243 9.32 13.62 -3.56
CA THR A 243 9.94 12.35 -3.92
C THR A 243 8.87 11.27 -3.97
N LEU A 244 8.79 10.56 -5.10
CA LEU A 244 8.01 9.34 -5.22
C LEU A 244 8.93 8.15 -4.93
N PHE A 245 8.64 7.42 -3.86
CA PHE A 245 9.22 6.11 -3.60
C PHE A 245 8.35 5.04 -4.25
N CYS A 246 8.97 3.91 -4.60
CA CYS A 246 8.27 2.76 -5.14
C CYS A 246 8.93 1.48 -4.66
N THR A 247 8.19 0.63 -3.98
CA THR A 247 8.59 -0.74 -3.67
C THR A 247 8.43 -1.62 -4.91
N THR A 248 9.21 -2.70 -4.97
CA THR A 248 9.12 -3.69 -6.05
C THR A 248 9.25 -5.10 -5.49
N ALA A 249 8.88 -6.10 -6.30
CA ALA A 249 8.85 -7.49 -5.89
C ALA A 249 9.68 -8.39 -6.82
N ARG A 250 10.19 -9.50 -6.26
CA ARG A 250 10.77 -10.64 -6.98
C ARG A 250 9.77 -11.76 -7.18
N GLU A 251 8.69 -11.77 -6.40
CA GLU A 251 7.63 -12.77 -6.49
C GLU A 251 7.19 -12.99 -7.94
N GLY A 252 7.11 -14.24 -8.37
CA GLY A 252 6.70 -14.63 -9.72
C GLY A 252 7.75 -14.46 -10.82
N LEU A 253 8.93 -13.92 -10.52
CA LEU A 253 10.05 -13.86 -11.47
C LEU A 253 10.87 -15.13 -11.40
N ASP A 254 11.08 -15.79 -12.56
CA ASP A 254 12.00 -16.90 -12.69
C ASP A 254 13.46 -16.40 -12.78
N ASP A 255 14.42 -17.34 -12.80
CA ASP A 255 15.86 -17.03 -12.86
C ASP A 255 16.24 -16.19 -14.09
N ALA A 256 15.58 -16.38 -15.22
CA ALA A 256 15.85 -15.62 -16.44
C ALA A 256 15.35 -14.19 -16.32
N ALA A 257 14.17 -13.99 -15.74
CA ALA A 257 13.63 -12.68 -15.45
C ALA A 257 14.46 -11.94 -14.38
N LEU A 258 14.90 -12.64 -13.32
CA LEU A 258 15.78 -12.05 -12.29
C LEU A 258 17.14 -11.66 -12.87
N ALA A 259 17.67 -12.42 -13.83
CA ALA A 259 18.90 -12.05 -14.55
C ALA A 259 18.69 -10.81 -15.44
N ALA A 260 17.50 -10.66 -16.05
CA ALA A 260 17.16 -9.51 -16.88
C ALA A 260 16.85 -8.25 -16.02
N TYR A 261 16.32 -8.45 -14.81
CA TYR A 261 15.96 -7.38 -13.87
C TYR A 261 16.72 -7.53 -12.53
N PRO A 262 18.06 -7.34 -12.51
CA PRO A 262 18.88 -7.62 -11.32
C PRO A 262 18.58 -6.71 -10.12
N LEU A 263 17.81 -5.65 -10.32
CA LEU A 263 17.38 -4.72 -9.27
C LEU A 263 15.96 -5.00 -8.77
N ALA A 264 15.29 -6.08 -9.25
CA ALA A 264 13.96 -6.45 -8.79
C ALA A 264 13.94 -6.72 -7.28
N GLY A 265 12.87 -6.31 -6.62
CA GLY A 265 12.71 -6.39 -5.17
C GLY A 265 13.29 -5.20 -4.40
N GLN A 266 14.12 -4.37 -5.02
CA GLN A 266 14.67 -3.17 -4.37
C GLN A 266 13.61 -2.06 -4.27
N THR A 267 13.83 -1.12 -3.35
CA THR A 267 13.00 0.09 -3.23
C THR A 267 13.66 1.24 -3.96
N PHE A 268 12.89 1.93 -4.80
CA PHE A 268 13.37 3.04 -5.65
C PHE A 268 12.82 4.38 -5.20
N GLN A 269 13.45 5.46 -5.70
CA GLN A 269 12.99 6.83 -5.57
C GLN A 269 13.17 7.61 -6.86
N ALA A 270 12.24 8.54 -7.13
CA ALA A 270 12.30 9.44 -8.26
C ALA A 270 11.68 10.80 -7.92
N PRO A 271 12.09 11.90 -8.56
CA PRO A 271 11.34 13.15 -8.50
C PRO A 271 9.93 12.93 -9.07
N SER A 272 8.90 13.27 -8.31
CA SER A 272 7.52 13.11 -8.75
C SER A 272 7.08 14.22 -9.71
N GLY A 273 7.67 15.41 -9.62
CA GLY A 273 7.23 16.62 -10.34
C GLY A 273 5.92 17.20 -9.79
N THR A 274 5.45 16.70 -8.65
CA THR A 274 4.27 17.18 -7.92
C THR A 274 4.53 17.07 -6.42
N ARG A 275 3.57 17.47 -5.61
CA ARG A 275 3.63 17.36 -4.15
C ARG A 275 2.63 16.31 -3.67
N GLY A 276 3.10 15.33 -2.90
CA GLY A 276 2.25 14.34 -2.22
C GLY A 276 1.47 14.94 -1.05
N GLN A 277 0.48 14.16 -0.58
CA GLN A 277 -0.19 14.41 0.69
C GLN A 277 0.69 13.89 1.85
N THR A 278 0.61 14.54 3.00
CA THR A 278 1.12 13.96 4.24
C THR A 278 0.27 12.74 4.62
N GLU A 279 0.92 11.65 5.00
CA GLU A 279 0.20 10.45 5.44
C GLU A 279 -0.70 10.74 6.65
N ASN A 280 -1.92 10.21 6.58
CA ASN A 280 -2.91 10.41 7.63
C ASN A 280 -2.54 9.61 8.89
N LYS A 281 -2.87 10.18 10.03
CA LYS A 281 -2.66 9.54 11.33
C LYS A 281 -3.82 8.59 11.65
N VAL A 282 -3.51 7.38 12.10
CA VAL A 282 -4.54 6.50 12.66
C VAL A 282 -4.91 6.97 14.07
N ILE A 283 -6.21 7.04 14.35
CA ILE A 283 -6.81 7.31 15.66
C ILE A 283 -7.46 6.02 16.14
N PRO A 284 -6.80 5.25 17.03
CA PRO A 284 -7.25 3.94 17.46
C PRO A 284 -8.51 3.95 18.33
#